data_533854154592fdf2918b4ec396bcab19
#
_entry.id   533854154592fdf2918b4ec396bcab19
#
_cell.length_a   1.000
_cell.length_b   1.000
_cell.length_c   1.000
_cell.angle_alpha   90.00
_cell.angle_beta   90.00
_cell.angle_gamma   90.00
#
_symmetry.space_group_name_H-M   'P 1'
#
loop_
_entity.id
_entity.type
_entity.pdbx_description
1 polymer ?
#
loop_
_entity_poly.entity_id
_entity_poly.type
_entity_poly.pdbx_seq_one_letter_code
_entity_poly.pdbx_strand_id
1 'polypeptide(L)'
;MKSLLPVFITAFFLAGCTTPVGHSVTSLNEAEVQAANIKLAEAASTMSNTLSQTAAVQRATTPPLSMKPLPDPNAWGMDTLASIDWSGPVEPLVRQIANVTTYQLRVFGQPPAVPVLVSINQTNVPLGYILRELDFQSGSKANIVVFPGRRVIELRYGRS
;
A
#
# COMPACT_ATOMS: atom_id res chain seq x y z
N MET A 1 -9.40 -31.36 57.44
CA MET A 1 -9.27 -32.67 56.80
C MET A 1 -8.38 -32.46 55.58
N LYS A 2 -7.26 -33.14 55.63
CA LYS A 2 -6.10 -33.09 54.71
C LYS A 2 -6.44 -33.78 53.37
N SER A 3 -6.09 -33.17 52.24
CA SER A 3 -5.88 -33.91 51.02
C SER A 3 -4.71 -33.30 50.28
N LEU A 4 -3.61 -34.04 50.36
CA LEU A 4 -2.34 -33.86 49.64
C LEU A 4 -2.53 -34.43 48.21
N LEU A 5 -2.28 -33.64 47.19
CA LEU A 5 -2.12 -34.13 45.83
C LEU A 5 -0.62 -34.11 45.46
N PRO A 6 -0.07 -35.25 45.02
CA PRO A 6 1.33 -35.35 44.66
C PRO A 6 1.57 -34.72 43.26
N VAL A 7 2.55 -33.82 43.23
CA VAL A 7 3.13 -33.29 42.01
C VAL A 7 3.99 -34.35 41.34
N PHE A 8 3.54 -34.87 40.18
CA PHE A 8 4.34 -35.72 39.30
C PHE A 8 5.27 -34.81 38.46
N ILE A 9 6.51 -34.73 38.87
CA ILE A 9 7.60 -34.18 38.09
C ILE A 9 8.09 -35.26 37.13
N THR A 10 7.64 -35.19 35.87
CA THR A 10 8.18 -36.03 34.78
C THR A 10 9.44 -35.36 34.23
N ALA A 11 10.59 -35.79 34.69
CA ALA A 11 11.88 -35.44 34.11
C ALA A 11 12.03 -36.08 32.75
N PHE A 12 11.96 -35.27 31.69
CA PHE A 12 12.21 -35.72 30.32
C PHE A 12 13.72 -35.65 30.05
N PHE A 13 14.38 -36.77 30.13
CA PHE A 13 15.77 -36.90 29.72
C PHE A 13 15.89 -36.84 28.22
N LEU A 14 16.35 -35.68 27.70
CA LEU A 14 16.85 -35.60 26.32
C LEU A 14 18.23 -36.22 26.25
N ALA A 15 18.28 -37.52 25.90
CA ALA A 15 19.53 -38.15 25.47
C ALA A 15 19.88 -37.59 24.08
N GLY A 16 20.70 -36.52 24.08
CA GLY A 16 21.35 -36.03 22.88
C GLY A 16 22.40 -37.03 22.42
N CYS A 17 22.12 -37.80 21.36
CA CYS A 17 23.15 -38.56 20.64
C CYS A 17 24.06 -37.56 19.92
N THR A 18 25.15 -37.18 20.56
CA THR A 18 26.29 -36.56 19.89
C THR A 18 27.08 -37.65 19.19
N THR A 19 26.67 -37.96 17.92
CA THR A 19 27.58 -38.66 17.03
C THR A 19 28.71 -37.71 16.68
N PRO A 20 29.98 -38.01 16.92
CA PRO A 20 31.06 -37.23 16.34
C PRO A 20 31.04 -37.50 14.85
N VAL A 21 30.47 -36.55 14.09
CA VAL A 21 30.62 -36.52 12.63
C VAL A 21 32.08 -36.15 12.40
N GLY A 22 32.94 -37.19 12.31
CA GLY A 22 34.26 -37.02 11.76
C GLY A 22 34.10 -36.43 10.37
N HIS A 23 34.29 -35.12 10.25
CA HIS A 23 34.49 -34.49 8.96
C HIS A 23 35.85 -34.97 8.44
N SER A 24 35.87 -36.13 7.79
CA SER A 24 36.89 -36.39 6.80
C SER A 24 36.69 -35.32 5.76
N VAL A 25 37.58 -34.32 5.82
CA VAL A 25 37.75 -33.36 4.72
C VAL A 25 38.33 -34.15 3.58
N THR A 26 37.44 -34.91 2.92
CA THR A 26 37.71 -35.50 1.61
C THR A 26 37.98 -34.26 0.75
N SER A 27 39.19 -34.10 0.27
CA SER A 27 39.54 -33.09 -0.70
C SER A 27 38.55 -33.20 -1.82
N LEU A 28 37.58 -32.27 -1.84
CA LEU A 28 36.59 -32.20 -2.91
C LEU A 28 37.37 -32.08 -4.19
N ASN A 29 37.27 -33.10 -5.04
CA ASN A 29 37.96 -33.14 -6.31
C ASN A 29 37.50 -31.87 -7.07
N GLU A 30 38.43 -31.09 -7.61
CA GLU A 30 38.12 -29.83 -8.32
C GLU A 30 37.01 -30.03 -9.37
N ALA A 31 36.93 -31.22 -9.95
CA ALA A 31 35.88 -31.60 -10.89
C ALA A 31 34.46 -31.62 -10.26
N GLU A 32 34.30 -32.02 -9.00
CA GLU A 32 33.01 -32.03 -8.31
C GLU A 32 32.59 -30.61 -7.93
N VAL A 33 33.52 -29.76 -7.53
CA VAL A 33 33.27 -28.33 -7.26
C VAL A 33 32.87 -27.61 -8.55
N GLN A 34 33.55 -27.88 -9.66
CA GLN A 34 33.17 -27.31 -10.95
C GLN A 34 31.80 -27.79 -11.42
N ALA A 35 31.48 -29.06 -11.27
CA ALA A 35 30.16 -29.61 -11.62
C ALA A 35 29.04 -28.98 -10.78
N ALA A 36 29.29 -28.76 -9.47
CA ALA A 36 28.35 -28.07 -8.59
C ALA A 36 28.13 -26.60 -9.00
N ASN A 37 29.21 -25.89 -9.36
CA ASN A 37 29.13 -24.50 -9.81
C ASN A 37 28.38 -24.37 -11.15
N ILE A 38 28.57 -25.30 -12.08
CA ILE A 38 27.82 -25.32 -13.34
C ILE A 38 26.33 -25.51 -13.09
N LYS A 39 25.96 -26.47 -12.23
CA LYS A 39 24.56 -26.70 -11.87
C LYS A 39 23.93 -25.51 -11.15
N LEU A 40 24.69 -24.82 -10.32
CA LEU A 40 24.24 -23.61 -9.63
C LEU A 40 24.00 -22.45 -10.62
N ALA A 41 24.91 -22.29 -11.59
CA ALA A 41 24.76 -21.28 -12.63
C ALA A 41 23.57 -21.59 -13.56
N GLU A 42 23.35 -22.85 -13.89
CA GLU A 42 22.20 -23.29 -14.68
C GLU A 42 20.87 -23.08 -13.94
N ALA A 43 20.82 -23.42 -12.66
CA ALA A 43 19.65 -23.13 -11.80
C ALA A 43 19.38 -21.63 -11.69
N ALA A 44 20.40 -20.81 -11.51
CA ALA A 44 20.25 -19.36 -11.44
C ALA A 44 19.73 -18.77 -12.78
N SER A 45 20.22 -19.24 -13.92
CA SER A 45 19.73 -18.82 -15.23
C SER A 45 18.27 -19.21 -15.46
N THR A 46 17.89 -20.42 -15.05
CA THR A 46 16.49 -20.89 -15.13
C THR A 46 15.56 -20.05 -14.27
N MET A 47 15.96 -19.74 -13.02
CA MET A 47 15.22 -18.85 -12.15
C MET A 47 15.05 -17.45 -12.76
N SER A 48 16.10 -16.87 -13.30
CA SER A 48 16.06 -15.56 -13.94
C SER A 48 15.08 -15.54 -15.12
N ASN A 49 15.11 -16.58 -15.96
CA ASN A 49 14.19 -16.72 -17.09
C ASN A 49 12.72 -16.86 -16.62
N THR A 50 12.48 -17.67 -15.58
CA THR A 50 11.13 -17.85 -15.04
C THR A 50 10.58 -16.56 -14.44
N LEU A 51 11.39 -15.82 -13.69
CA LEU A 51 11.00 -14.51 -13.14
C LEU A 51 10.70 -13.50 -14.25
N SER A 52 11.51 -13.49 -15.32
CA SER A 52 11.30 -12.61 -16.48
C SER A 52 9.99 -12.94 -17.21
N GLN A 53 9.69 -14.21 -17.40
CA GLN A 53 8.45 -14.67 -18.02
C GLN A 53 7.25 -14.32 -17.14
N THR A 54 7.34 -14.56 -15.83
CA THR A 54 6.26 -14.19 -14.88
C THR A 54 6.01 -12.69 -14.89
N ALA A 55 7.07 -11.87 -14.88
CA ALA A 55 6.96 -10.43 -14.96
C ALA A 55 6.35 -9.95 -16.31
N ALA A 56 6.64 -10.64 -17.41
CA ALA A 56 6.03 -10.36 -18.70
C ALA A 56 4.53 -10.68 -18.71
N VAL A 57 4.15 -11.84 -18.18
CA VAL A 57 2.73 -12.22 -18.04
C VAL A 57 1.99 -11.25 -17.14
N GLN A 58 2.55 -10.89 -15.99
CA GLN A 58 1.94 -9.90 -15.10
C GLN A 58 1.74 -8.53 -15.78
N ARG A 59 2.71 -8.05 -16.56
CA ARG A 59 2.56 -6.81 -17.32
C ARG A 59 1.48 -6.90 -18.41
N ALA A 60 1.34 -8.06 -19.05
CA ALA A 60 0.34 -8.27 -20.10
C ALA A 60 -1.08 -8.44 -19.52
N THR A 61 -1.21 -9.01 -18.31
CA THR A 61 -2.50 -9.26 -17.67
C THR A 61 -2.94 -8.18 -16.68
N THR A 62 -1.99 -7.35 -16.20
CA THR A 62 -2.34 -6.21 -15.34
C THR A 62 -2.70 -5.03 -16.24
N PRO A 63 -3.96 -4.54 -16.22
CA PRO A 63 -4.32 -3.33 -16.93
C PRO A 63 -3.38 -2.20 -16.49
N PRO A 64 -2.95 -1.31 -17.41
CA PRO A 64 -2.17 -0.15 -17.02
C PRO A 64 -2.96 0.58 -15.93
N LEU A 65 -2.32 0.77 -14.78
CA LEU A 65 -2.90 1.60 -13.73
C LEU A 65 -3.19 2.95 -14.38
N SER A 66 -4.48 3.22 -14.63
CA SER A 66 -4.92 4.55 -15.01
C SER A 66 -4.48 5.47 -13.88
N MET A 67 -3.39 6.21 -14.10
CA MET A 67 -2.93 7.17 -13.12
C MET A 67 -4.02 8.21 -12.96
N LYS A 68 -4.72 8.11 -11.86
CA LYS A 68 -5.72 9.05 -11.42
C LYS A 68 -5.06 10.43 -11.34
N PRO A 69 -5.57 11.46 -12.04
CA PRO A 69 -5.04 12.81 -11.89
C PRO A 69 -5.22 13.24 -10.44
N LEU A 70 -4.11 13.42 -9.75
CA LEU A 70 -4.11 13.98 -8.40
C LEU A 70 -4.37 15.48 -8.46
N PRO A 71 -5.08 16.05 -7.48
CA PRO A 71 -5.19 17.51 -7.36
C PRO A 71 -3.81 18.15 -7.34
N ASP A 72 -3.57 19.11 -8.24
CA ASP A 72 -2.31 19.85 -8.29
C ASP A 72 -2.31 20.91 -7.17
N PRO A 73 -1.39 20.83 -6.19
CA PRO A 73 -1.31 21.80 -5.10
C PRO A 73 -0.89 23.20 -5.53
N ASN A 74 -0.28 23.34 -6.72
CA ASN A 74 0.16 24.61 -7.28
C ASN A 74 -0.85 25.19 -8.29
N ALA A 75 -2.01 24.56 -8.45
CA ALA A 75 -3.04 25.06 -9.33
C ALA A 75 -3.56 26.42 -8.83
N TRP A 76 -4.12 27.23 -9.73
CA TRP A 76 -4.66 28.54 -9.41
C TRP A 76 -5.59 28.50 -8.19
N GLY A 77 -5.28 29.28 -7.15
CA GLY A 77 -6.07 29.36 -5.91
C GLY A 77 -5.96 28.15 -5.00
N MET A 78 -5.19 27.11 -5.38
CA MET A 78 -4.93 25.94 -4.56
C MET A 78 -3.72 26.13 -3.63
N ASP A 79 -2.92 27.14 -3.87
CA ASP A 79 -1.80 27.62 -3.04
C ASP A 79 -2.25 28.40 -1.80
N THR A 80 -3.53 28.77 -1.73
CA THR A 80 -4.10 29.45 -0.57
C THR A 80 -3.94 28.61 0.68
N LEU A 81 -3.27 29.18 1.69
CA LEU A 81 -3.06 28.52 2.98
C LEU A 81 -4.35 28.49 3.79
N ALA A 82 -4.67 27.35 4.33
CA ALA A 82 -5.83 27.15 5.19
C ALA A 82 -5.49 26.31 6.42
N SER A 83 -6.25 26.54 7.49
CA SER A 83 -6.24 25.69 8.67
C SER A 83 -7.62 25.06 8.77
N ILE A 84 -7.69 23.73 8.71
CA ILE A 84 -8.93 22.97 8.69
C ILE A 84 -8.82 21.86 9.75
N ASP A 85 -9.81 21.85 10.62
CA ASP A 85 -10.10 20.73 11.52
C ASP A 85 -11.50 20.20 11.18
N TRP A 86 -11.54 19.03 10.57
CA TRP A 86 -12.76 18.44 10.04
C TRP A 86 -12.80 16.93 10.29
N SER A 87 -13.94 16.47 10.79
CA SER A 87 -14.25 15.04 10.86
C SER A 87 -15.70 14.83 10.43
N GLY A 88 -15.89 14.24 9.24
CA GLY A 88 -17.24 14.09 8.70
C GLY A 88 -17.24 13.72 7.20
N PRO A 89 -18.40 13.85 6.54
CA PRO A 89 -18.54 13.55 5.12
C PRO A 89 -17.62 14.41 4.25
N VAL A 90 -17.09 13.81 3.18
CA VAL A 90 -16.15 14.46 2.27
C VAL A 90 -16.79 15.59 1.45
N GLU A 91 -18.03 15.42 0.98
CA GLU A 91 -18.69 16.37 0.08
C GLU A 91 -18.85 17.78 0.67
N PRO A 92 -19.36 17.95 1.90
CA PRO A 92 -19.48 19.28 2.50
C PRO A 92 -18.13 20.01 2.60
N LEU A 93 -17.05 19.30 2.93
CA LEU A 93 -15.72 19.89 3.02
C LEU A 93 -15.20 20.32 1.64
N VAL A 94 -15.32 19.45 0.62
CA VAL A 94 -14.93 19.81 -0.75
C VAL A 94 -15.75 20.98 -1.27
N ARG A 95 -17.03 21.07 -0.93
CA ARG A 95 -17.90 22.22 -1.27
C ARG A 95 -17.43 23.51 -0.61
N GLN A 96 -17.03 23.43 0.64
CA GLN A 96 -16.47 24.59 1.37
C GLN A 96 -15.18 25.08 0.71
N ILE A 97 -14.27 24.15 0.37
CA ILE A 97 -13.02 24.48 -0.32
C ILE A 97 -13.31 25.11 -1.69
N ALA A 98 -14.24 24.54 -2.46
CA ALA A 98 -14.64 25.10 -3.75
C ALA A 98 -15.12 26.54 -3.65
N ASN A 99 -15.94 26.83 -2.65
CA ASN A 99 -16.47 28.20 -2.42
C ASN A 99 -15.37 29.20 -2.07
N VAL A 100 -14.39 28.79 -1.24
CA VAL A 100 -13.28 29.67 -0.84
C VAL A 100 -12.33 29.93 -2.02
N THR A 101 -12.12 28.96 -2.88
CA THR A 101 -11.19 29.03 -4.01
C THR A 101 -11.83 29.54 -5.31
N THR A 102 -13.10 29.93 -5.29
CA THR A 102 -13.88 30.34 -6.49
C THR A 102 -13.99 29.24 -7.57
N TYR A 103 -13.84 27.99 -7.17
CA TYR A 103 -14.09 26.83 -8.02
C TYR A 103 -15.56 26.39 -7.96
N GLN A 104 -16.05 25.83 -9.05
CA GLN A 104 -17.37 25.18 -9.07
C GLN A 104 -17.23 23.72 -8.68
N LEU A 105 -17.98 23.26 -7.69
CA LEU A 105 -18.07 21.84 -7.38
C LEU A 105 -19.05 21.17 -8.33
N ARG A 106 -18.62 20.06 -8.97
CA ARG A 106 -19.47 19.14 -9.71
C ARG A 106 -19.41 17.76 -9.05
N VAL A 107 -20.56 17.23 -8.71
CA VAL A 107 -20.68 15.90 -8.12
C VAL A 107 -21.16 14.93 -9.20
N PHE A 108 -20.44 13.82 -9.37
CA PHE A 108 -20.74 12.77 -10.32
C PHE A 108 -20.96 11.44 -9.61
N GLY A 109 -21.85 10.63 -10.13
CA GLY A 109 -22.24 9.37 -9.52
C GLY A 109 -23.25 9.56 -8.39
N GLN A 110 -23.71 8.45 -7.84
CA GLN A 110 -24.65 8.44 -6.73
C GLN A 110 -23.89 8.39 -5.41
N PRO A 111 -24.13 9.32 -4.47
CA PRO A 111 -23.56 9.21 -3.13
C PRO A 111 -23.91 7.86 -2.52
N PRO A 112 -22.96 7.19 -1.87
CA PRO A 112 -23.25 5.91 -1.22
C PRO A 112 -24.19 6.13 -0.03
N ALA A 113 -24.99 5.10 0.31
CA ALA A 113 -25.91 5.14 1.44
C ALA A 113 -25.19 5.45 2.78
N VAL A 114 -23.95 4.97 2.92
CA VAL A 114 -23.04 5.35 4.01
C VAL A 114 -22.10 6.42 3.49
N PRO A 115 -22.12 7.64 4.03
CA PRO A 115 -21.25 8.72 3.57
C PRO A 115 -19.77 8.34 3.63
N VAL A 116 -18.99 8.86 2.68
CA VAL A 116 -17.53 8.75 2.71
C VAL A 116 -17.01 9.71 3.77
N LEU A 117 -16.57 9.16 4.90
CA LEU A 117 -16.05 9.95 6.01
C LEU A 117 -14.55 10.18 5.83
N VAL A 118 -14.12 11.39 6.16
CA VAL A 118 -12.73 11.84 6.14
C VAL A 118 -12.41 12.61 7.43
N SER A 119 -11.14 12.58 7.82
CA SER A 119 -10.67 13.33 9.00
C SER A 119 -9.41 14.12 8.63
N ILE A 120 -9.49 15.44 8.72
CA ILE A 120 -8.41 16.37 8.40
C ILE A 120 -8.15 17.24 9.62
N ASN A 121 -6.90 17.26 10.05
CA ASN A 121 -6.40 18.21 11.03
C ASN A 121 -5.10 18.81 10.46
N GLN A 122 -5.24 19.91 9.78
CA GLN A 122 -4.13 20.60 9.09
C GLN A 122 -4.11 22.07 9.44
N THR A 123 -2.92 22.61 9.67
CA THR A 123 -2.73 24.00 10.03
C THR A 123 -1.77 24.65 9.06
N ASN A 124 -2.18 25.76 8.45
CA ASN A 124 -1.37 26.58 7.54
C ASN A 124 -0.82 25.76 6.33
N VAL A 125 -1.69 24.98 5.71
CA VAL A 125 -1.36 24.10 4.57
C VAL A 125 -2.11 24.56 3.32
N PRO A 126 -1.49 24.52 2.11
CA PRO A 126 -2.18 24.84 0.86
C PRO A 126 -3.41 23.97 0.63
N LEU A 127 -4.50 24.56 0.18
CA LEU A 127 -5.77 23.86 -0.08
C LEU A 127 -5.62 22.69 -1.06
N GLY A 128 -4.71 22.80 -2.02
CA GLY A 128 -4.42 21.70 -2.94
C GLY A 128 -3.86 20.45 -2.26
N TYR A 129 -3.05 20.61 -1.22
CA TYR A 129 -2.59 19.46 -0.42
C TYR A 129 -3.70 18.86 0.41
N ILE A 130 -4.58 19.69 0.96
CA ILE A 130 -5.75 19.22 1.70
C ILE A 130 -6.67 18.42 0.78
N LEU A 131 -6.92 18.89 -0.46
CA LEU A 131 -7.71 18.12 -1.45
C LEU A 131 -7.05 16.79 -1.82
N ARG A 132 -5.72 16.74 -1.92
CA ARG A 132 -5.00 15.47 -2.15
C ARG A 132 -5.17 14.50 -0.99
N GLU A 133 -5.10 14.98 0.22
CA GLU A 133 -5.31 14.17 1.42
C GLU A 133 -6.75 13.65 1.48
N LEU A 134 -7.74 14.49 1.17
CA LEU A 134 -9.14 14.09 1.05
C LEU A 134 -9.34 13.02 -0.01
N ASP A 135 -8.70 13.17 -1.17
CA ASP A 135 -8.74 12.20 -2.25
C ASP A 135 -8.13 10.86 -1.82
N PHE A 136 -7.01 10.91 -1.11
CA PHE A 136 -6.35 9.72 -0.57
C PHE A 136 -7.22 8.99 0.46
N GLN A 137 -7.80 9.70 1.42
CA GLN A 137 -8.68 9.13 2.45
C GLN A 137 -9.99 8.59 1.87
N SER A 138 -10.49 9.20 0.80
CA SER A 138 -11.70 8.74 0.11
C SER A 138 -11.49 7.41 -0.62
N GLY A 139 -10.27 7.09 -0.99
CA GLY A 139 -9.85 5.83 -1.61
C GLY A 139 -10.61 5.51 -2.90
N SER A 140 -11.19 4.30 -2.97
CA SER A 140 -11.99 3.88 -4.12
C SER A 140 -13.45 4.34 -4.07
N LYS A 141 -13.93 4.86 -2.93
CA LYS A 141 -15.33 5.26 -2.73
C LYS A 141 -15.66 6.60 -3.38
N ALA A 142 -14.72 7.52 -3.37
CA ALA A 142 -14.84 8.80 -4.04
C ALA A 142 -13.49 9.26 -4.60
N ASN A 143 -13.55 10.09 -5.64
CA ASN A 143 -12.39 10.61 -6.34
C ASN A 143 -12.55 12.12 -6.49
N ILE A 144 -11.51 12.87 -6.14
CA ILE A 144 -11.48 14.33 -6.27
C ILE A 144 -10.53 14.69 -7.40
N VAL A 145 -11.07 15.37 -8.42
CA VAL A 145 -10.29 15.84 -9.57
C VAL A 145 -10.41 17.36 -9.70
N VAL A 146 -9.28 18.05 -9.81
CA VAL A 146 -9.24 19.51 -9.97
C VAL A 146 -8.90 19.84 -11.42
N PHE A 147 -9.70 20.69 -12.03
CA PHE A 147 -9.50 21.24 -13.37
C PHE A 147 -9.22 22.75 -13.29
N PRO A 148 -7.95 23.17 -13.15
CA PRO A 148 -7.60 24.57 -12.92
C PRO A 148 -8.07 25.48 -14.06
N GLY A 149 -7.89 25.06 -15.31
CA GLY A 149 -8.27 25.85 -16.48
C GLY A 149 -9.78 26.12 -16.62
N ARG A 150 -10.62 25.30 -15.99
CA ARG A 150 -12.09 25.48 -15.97
C ARG A 150 -12.59 25.98 -14.62
N ARG A 151 -11.73 26.05 -13.61
CA ARG A 151 -12.09 26.32 -12.22
C ARG A 151 -13.18 25.38 -11.70
N VAL A 152 -12.99 24.09 -11.92
CA VAL A 152 -13.94 23.04 -11.51
C VAL A 152 -13.23 22.04 -10.62
N ILE A 153 -13.86 21.70 -9.52
CA ILE A 153 -13.54 20.53 -8.70
C ILE A 153 -14.62 19.50 -8.96
N GLU A 154 -14.24 18.31 -9.37
CA GLU A 154 -15.15 17.20 -9.53
C GLU A 154 -14.99 16.21 -8.38
N LEU A 155 -16.09 15.93 -7.69
CA LEU A 155 -16.21 14.84 -6.74
C LEU A 155 -16.95 13.71 -7.43
N ARG A 156 -16.28 12.60 -7.68
CA ARG A 156 -16.82 11.45 -8.40
C ARG A 156 -16.98 10.28 -7.43
N TYR A 157 -18.20 9.88 -7.15
CA TYR A 157 -18.45 8.68 -6.36
C TYR A 157 -18.23 7.43 -7.21
N GLY A 158 -17.53 6.43 -6.64
CA GLY A 158 -17.36 5.12 -7.25
C GLY A 158 -18.68 4.39 -7.34
N ARG A 159 -18.79 3.44 -8.29
CA ARG A 159 -19.95 2.52 -8.28
C ARG A 159 -19.80 1.61 -7.06
N SER A 160 -20.80 1.64 -6.19
CA SER A 160 -20.98 0.65 -5.10
C SER A 160 -21.44 -0.69 -5.67
#